data_da7ea5a8ce4c3fc0cc01e1bacc2b47f9
#
_entry.id   da7ea5a8ce4c3fc0cc01e1bacc2b47f9
#
_cell.length_a   1.000
_cell.length_b   1.000
_cell.length_c   1.000
_cell.angle_alpha   90.00
_cell.angle_beta   90.00
_cell.angle_gamma   90.00
#
_symmetry.space_group_name_H-M   'P 1'
#
loop_
_entity.id
_entity.type
_entity.pdbx_description
1 polymer ?
#
loop_
_entity_poly.entity_id
_entity_poly.type
_entity_poly.pdbx_seq_one_letter_code
_entity_poly.pdbx_strand_id
1 'polypeptide(L)'
;MANEIKQQAALTEEKPKRKRKVAKEDWVNHPGHYTKGKYECKDVITDLLVHKEMDGAYCWLIGNALKYLWRAGDKPGDYGKTREQKIIEDLDKARFYINEAIGHLGGPNENNKK
;
A
#
# COMPACT_ATOMS: atom_id res chain seq x y z
N MET A 1 2.92 30.95 8.54
CA MET A 1 3.59 30.00 7.67
C MET A 1 4.70 29.24 8.37
N ALA A 2 5.63 29.93 8.94
CA ALA A 2 6.70 29.23 9.61
C ALA A 2 6.21 28.36 10.75
N ASN A 3 5.20 28.81 11.46
CA ASN A 3 4.67 28.03 12.57
C ASN A 3 4.02 26.75 12.11
N GLU A 4 3.35 26.80 10.99
CA GLU A 4 2.70 25.61 10.49
C GLU A 4 3.71 24.57 10.08
N ILE A 5 4.80 24.99 9.49
CA ILE A 5 5.83 24.06 9.09
C ILE A 5 6.45 23.42 10.30
N LYS A 6 6.66 24.16 11.36
CA LYS A 6 7.24 23.60 12.54
C LYS A 6 6.30 22.60 13.19
N GLN A 7 5.03 22.87 13.17
CA GLN A 7 4.08 21.95 13.74
C GLN A 7 4.04 20.65 12.99
N GLN A 8 4.11 20.71 11.69
CA GLN A 8 4.11 19.50 10.91
C GLN A 8 5.37 18.66 11.17
N ALA A 9 6.49 19.30 11.32
CA ALA A 9 7.70 18.58 11.59
C ALA A 9 7.61 17.88 12.95
N ALA A 10 7.06 18.55 13.92
CA ALA A 10 6.94 17.96 15.24
C ALA A 10 6.02 16.76 15.23
N LEU A 11 4.92 16.85 14.52
CA LEU A 11 4.00 15.73 14.41
C LEU A 11 4.68 14.55 13.73
N THR A 12 5.44 14.82 12.71
CA THR A 12 6.14 13.79 11.99
C THR A 12 7.14 13.08 12.89
N GLU A 13 7.81 13.81 13.71
CA GLU A 13 8.79 13.21 14.60
C GLU A 13 8.17 12.32 15.64
N GLU A 14 7.00 12.66 16.10
CA GLU A 14 6.40 11.87 17.12
C GLU A 14 5.85 10.57 16.64
N LYS A 15 5.42 10.52 15.41
CA LYS A 15 4.86 9.31 14.88
C LYS A 15 5.77 8.10 15.01
N PRO A 16 7.01 8.18 14.66
CA PRO A 16 7.85 7.00 14.76
C PRO A 16 7.99 6.49 16.17
N LYS A 17 7.92 7.36 17.14
CA LYS A 17 8.07 6.92 18.49
C LYS A 17 6.96 6.07 18.97
N ARG A 18 5.75 6.37 18.60
CA ARG A 18 4.64 5.58 19.06
C ARG A 18 4.74 4.17 18.60
N LYS A 19 5.23 3.94 17.44
CA LYS A 19 5.26 2.61 16.93
C LYS A 19 6.29 1.75 17.55
N ARG A 20 7.31 2.34 18.06
CA ARG A 20 8.41 1.57 18.56
C ARG A 20 8.10 0.78 19.78
N LYS A 21 7.11 1.18 20.50
CA LYS A 21 6.86 0.53 21.69
C LYS A 21 6.09 -0.69 21.60
N VAL A 22 5.50 -0.95 20.55
CA VAL A 22 4.59 -2.04 20.44
C VAL A 22 5.24 -3.33 20.25
N ALA A 23 5.30 -4.13 21.24
CA ALA A 23 5.80 -5.45 21.10
C ALA A 23 4.79 -6.32 20.43
N LYS A 24 3.49 -6.15 20.66
CA LYS A 24 2.52 -6.93 20.00
C LYS A 24 1.97 -6.18 18.86
N GLU A 25 1.74 -6.83 17.75
CA GLU A 25 1.18 -6.21 16.58
C GLU A 25 -0.29 -5.95 16.74
N ASP A 26 -0.75 -4.88 16.20
CA ASP A 26 -2.15 -4.56 16.12
C ASP A 26 -2.63 -5.01 14.76
N TRP A 27 -3.13 -6.23 14.69
CA TRP A 27 -3.49 -6.83 13.41
C TRP A 27 -4.66 -6.14 12.72
N VAL A 28 -5.44 -5.39 13.45
CA VAL A 28 -6.57 -4.70 12.86
C VAL A 28 -6.19 -3.34 12.34
N ASN A 29 -5.58 -2.55 13.18
CA ASN A 29 -5.28 -1.17 12.83
C ASN A 29 -3.93 -0.97 12.17
N HIS A 30 -2.95 -1.73 12.59
CA HIS A 30 -1.59 -1.57 12.07
C HIS A 30 -0.95 -2.91 11.82
N PRO A 31 -1.45 -3.66 10.81
CA PRO A 31 -0.84 -4.95 10.51
C PRO A 31 0.62 -4.79 10.11
N GLY A 32 1.45 -5.71 10.56
CA GLY A 32 2.89 -5.59 10.38
C GLY A 32 3.34 -5.46 8.94
N HIS A 33 2.68 -6.18 8.03
CA HIS A 33 3.10 -6.13 6.63
C HIS A 33 2.77 -4.82 5.93
N TYR A 34 2.12 -3.89 6.64
CA TYR A 34 1.86 -2.57 6.07
C TYR A 34 2.58 -1.47 6.83
N THR A 35 3.27 -1.82 7.92
CA THR A 35 3.87 -0.80 8.78
C THR A 35 5.35 -0.99 9.03
N LYS A 36 6.01 -1.85 8.24
CA LYS A 36 7.43 -2.12 8.47
C LYS A 36 8.34 -0.97 8.12
N GLY A 37 7.95 -0.15 7.19
CA GLY A 37 8.78 0.97 6.79
C GLY A 37 8.49 2.21 7.61
N LYS A 38 9.05 3.31 7.17
CA LYS A 38 8.88 4.60 7.81
C LYS A 38 7.45 5.10 7.74
N TYR A 39 6.77 4.81 6.64
CA TYR A 39 5.41 5.26 6.42
C TYR A 39 4.46 4.07 6.39
N GLU A 40 3.24 4.27 6.82
CA GLU A 40 2.24 3.22 6.72
C GLU A 40 1.64 3.23 5.33
N CYS A 41 1.32 2.03 4.86
CA CYS A 41 0.77 1.87 3.53
C CYS A 41 -0.48 2.72 3.32
N LYS A 42 -1.40 2.71 4.28
CA LYS A 42 -2.64 3.46 4.12
C LYS A 42 -2.40 4.95 3.95
N ASP A 43 -1.38 5.47 4.63
CA ASP A 43 -1.09 6.90 4.54
C ASP A 43 -0.53 7.25 3.17
N VAL A 44 0.32 6.38 2.63
CA VAL A 44 0.89 6.61 1.32
C VAL A 44 -0.19 6.53 0.24
N ILE A 45 -1.08 5.55 0.34
CA ILE A 45 -2.16 5.41 -0.63
C ILE A 45 -3.08 6.64 -0.59
N THR A 46 -3.42 7.06 0.62
CA THR A 46 -4.29 8.23 0.77
C THR A 46 -3.64 9.48 0.18
N ASP A 47 -2.36 9.69 0.51
CA ASP A 47 -1.66 10.85 0.00
C ASP A 47 -1.56 10.83 -1.52
N LEU A 48 -1.31 9.65 -2.08
CA LEU A 48 -1.21 9.52 -3.51
C LEU A 48 -2.51 9.89 -4.21
N LEU A 49 -3.64 9.44 -3.65
CA LEU A 49 -4.91 9.53 -4.35
C LEU A 49 -5.73 10.78 -4.06
N VAL A 50 -5.47 11.43 -2.93
CA VAL A 50 -6.32 12.54 -2.49
C VAL A 50 -6.35 13.71 -3.46
N HIS A 51 -5.27 13.93 -4.19
CA HIS A 51 -5.19 15.06 -5.13
C HIS A 51 -5.46 14.69 -6.57
N LYS A 52 -5.83 13.45 -6.84
CA LYS A 52 -5.96 13.01 -8.23
C LYS A 52 -7.30 13.30 -8.87
N GLU A 53 -8.30 13.59 -8.05
CA GLU A 53 -9.63 13.90 -8.57
C GLU A 53 -10.16 12.81 -9.50
N MET A 54 -9.92 11.57 -9.12
CA MET A 54 -10.40 10.43 -9.88
C MET A 54 -11.58 9.80 -9.17
N ASP A 55 -12.37 9.02 -9.90
CA ASP A 55 -13.56 8.42 -9.30
C ASP A 55 -13.18 7.31 -8.32
N GLY A 56 -14.17 6.87 -7.56
CA GLY A 56 -13.95 5.89 -6.53
C GLY A 56 -13.46 4.55 -7.06
N ALA A 57 -13.93 4.16 -8.24
CA ALA A 57 -13.52 2.88 -8.80
C ALA A 57 -12.02 2.91 -9.12
N TYR A 58 -11.55 3.98 -9.72
CA TYR A 58 -10.13 4.12 -10.01
C TYR A 58 -9.32 4.10 -8.72
N CYS A 59 -9.77 4.86 -7.71
CA CYS A 59 -9.02 4.95 -6.46
C CYS A 59 -8.97 3.59 -5.77
N TRP A 60 -10.07 2.84 -5.79
CA TRP A 60 -10.09 1.53 -5.17
C TRP A 60 -9.12 0.58 -5.88
N LEU A 61 -9.11 0.62 -7.21
CA LEU A 61 -8.24 -0.26 -7.97
C LEU A 61 -6.76 0.06 -7.75
N ILE A 62 -6.42 1.34 -7.80
CA ILE A 62 -5.04 1.75 -7.62
C ILE A 62 -4.59 1.53 -6.17
N GLY A 63 -5.49 1.77 -5.22
CA GLY A 63 -5.16 1.50 -3.83
C GLY A 63 -4.84 0.04 -3.59
N ASN A 64 -5.59 -0.86 -4.23
CA ASN A 64 -5.31 -2.28 -4.11
C ASN A 64 -3.99 -2.65 -4.77
N ALA A 65 -3.69 -2.08 -5.93
CA ALA A 65 -2.41 -2.34 -6.58
C ALA A 65 -1.25 -1.92 -5.67
N LEU A 66 -1.35 -0.74 -5.09
CA LEU A 66 -0.31 -0.25 -4.19
C LEU A 66 -0.18 -1.11 -2.95
N LYS A 67 -1.29 -1.59 -2.42
CA LYS A 67 -1.26 -2.45 -1.26
C LYS A 67 -0.43 -3.70 -1.53
N TYR A 68 -0.64 -4.32 -2.68
CA TYR A 68 0.11 -5.54 -2.99
C TYR A 68 1.57 -5.26 -3.31
N LEU A 69 1.86 -4.13 -3.95
CA LEU A 69 3.24 -3.74 -4.15
C LEU A 69 3.93 -3.47 -2.82
N TRP A 70 3.20 -2.88 -1.89
CA TRP A 70 3.77 -2.52 -0.60
C TRP A 70 4.16 -3.76 0.19
N ARG A 71 3.31 -4.78 0.14
CA ARG A 71 3.55 -5.95 0.96
C ARG A 71 4.44 -6.99 0.29
N ALA A 72 4.73 -6.83 -0.99
CA ALA A 72 5.57 -7.80 -1.69
C ALA A 72 6.94 -7.84 -1.04
N GLY A 73 7.37 -9.02 -0.65
CA GLY A 73 8.67 -9.19 -0.03
C GLY A 73 8.65 -9.15 1.49
N ASP A 74 7.52 -8.79 2.10
CA ASP A 74 7.45 -8.71 3.54
C ASP A 74 7.16 -10.04 4.22
N LYS A 75 6.68 -11.02 3.48
CA LYS A 75 6.35 -12.31 4.05
C LYS A 75 7.35 -13.35 3.67
N PRO A 76 7.70 -14.24 4.59
CA PRO A 76 8.56 -15.36 4.23
C PRO A 76 7.74 -16.37 3.43
N GLY A 77 8.41 -17.36 2.89
CA GLY A 77 7.71 -18.44 2.22
C GLY A 77 6.91 -19.25 3.22
N ASP A 78 5.79 -19.80 2.78
CA ASP A 78 4.98 -20.67 3.63
C ASP A 78 4.10 -21.55 2.74
N TYR A 79 3.47 -22.52 3.36
CA TYR A 79 2.56 -23.43 2.66
C TYR A 79 3.18 -23.99 1.39
N GLY A 80 4.44 -24.36 1.48
CA GLY A 80 5.14 -24.94 0.33
C GLY A 80 5.61 -23.96 -0.70
N LYS A 81 5.50 -22.66 -0.42
CA LYS A 81 5.96 -21.64 -1.35
C LYS A 81 7.21 -20.98 -0.83
N THR A 82 8.12 -20.66 -1.73
CA THR A 82 9.32 -19.93 -1.35
C THR A 82 8.97 -18.46 -1.18
N ARG A 83 9.92 -17.71 -0.64
CA ARG A 83 9.73 -16.27 -0.49
C ARG A 83 9.52 -15.63 -1.86
N GLU A 84 10.29 -16.06 -2.85
CA GLU A 84 10.18 -15.53 -4.20
C GLU A 84 8.81 -15.82 -4.81
N GLN A 85 8.28 -17.01 -4.56
CA GLN A 85 6.95 -17.34 -5.07
C GLN A 85 5.90 -16.46 -4.44
N LYS A 86 6.04 -16.12 -3.16
CA LYS A 86 5.11 -15.22 -2.51
C LYS A 86 5.22 -13.80 -3.07
N ILE A 87 6.43 -13.36 -3.38
CA ILE A 87 6.61 -12.06 -4.00
C ILE A 87 5.92 -12.03 -5.35
N ILE A 88 6.12 -13.07 -6.15
CA ILE A 88 5.49 -13.14 -7.46
C ILE A 88 3.97 -13.10 -7.33
N GLU A 89 3.43 -13.80 -6.34
CA GLU A 89 2.00 -13.75 -6.10
C GLU A 89 1.50 -12.34 -5.85
N ASP A 90 2.19 -11.61 -4.98
CA ASP A 90 1.77 -10.24 -4.68
C ASP A 90 1.92 -9.34 -5.88
N LEU A 91 2.98 -9.52 -6.65
CA LEU A 91 3.17 -8.72 -7.87
C LEU A 91 2.10 -9.04 -8.90
N ASP A 92 1.68 -10.31 -9.01
CA ASP A 92 0.60 -10.67 -9.92
C ASP A 92 -0.71 -10.04 -9.50
N LYS A 93 -0.96 -9.98 -8.19
CA LYS A 93 -2.17 -9.33 -7.71
C LYS A 93 -2.14 -7.84 -8.02
N ALA A 94 -0.98 -7.20 -7.84
CA ALA A 94 -0.85 -5.80 -8.18
C ALA A 94 -1.12 -5.58 -9.67
N ARG A 95 -0.56 -6.46 -10.50
CA ARG A 95 -0.74 -6.36 -11.94
C ARG A 95 -2.21 -6.51 -12.32
N PHE A 96 -2.92 -7.41 -11.64
CA PHE A 96 -4.35 -7.60 -11.89
C PHE A 96 -5.09 -6.28 -11.69
N TYR A 97 -4.84 -5.60 -10.58
CA TYR A 97 -5.55 -4.36 -10.28
C TYR A 97 -5.13 -3.22 -11.21
N ILE A 98 -3.86 -3.21 -11.64
CA ILE A 98 -3.43 -2.21 -12.62
C ILE A 98 -4.14 -2.43 -13.95
N ASN A 99 -4.26 -3.68 -14.39
CA ASN A 99 -4.96 -3.96 -15.64
C ASN A 99 -6.44 -3.59 -15.54
N GLU A 100 -7.06 -3.83 -14.39
CA GLU A 100 -8.44 -3.43 -14.19
C GLU A 100 -8.59 -1.91 -14.25
N ALA A 101 -7.63 -1.18 -13.69
CA ALA A 101 -7.68 0.28 -13.73
C ALA A 101 -7.54 0.79 -15.17
N ILE A 102 -6.65 0.18 -15.93
CA ILE A 102 -6.49 0.55 -17.34
C ILE A 102 -7.78 0.32 -18.09
N GLY A 103 -8.44 -0.83 -17.85
CA GLY A 103 -9.71 -1.11 -18.49
C GLY A 103 -10.79 -0.13 -18.07
N HIS A 104 -10.80 0.26 -16.80
CA HIS A 104 -11.78 1.23 -16.31
C HIS A 104 -11.64 2.57 -17.03
N LEU A 105 -10.43 2.92 -17.42
CA LEU A 105 -10.18 4.17 -18.13
C LEU A 105 -10.34 4.03 -19.65
N GLY A 106 -10.75 2.86 -20.13
CA GLY A 106 -10.98 2.66 -21.54
C GLY A 106 -9.83 2.02 -22.30
N GLY A 107 -8.77 1.66 -21.61
CA GLY A 107 -7.64 1.00 -22.25
C GLY A 107 -7.81 -0.52 -22.31
N PRO A 108 -6.84 -1.22 -22.89
CA PRO A 108 -6.96 -2.68 -23.00
C PRO A 108 -6.70 -3.34 -21.65
N ASN A 109 -7.64 -4.13 -21.21
CA ASN A 109 -7.51 -4.85 -19.95
C ASN A 109 -6.97 -6.23 -20.24
N GLU A 110 -5.69 -6.44 -19.89
CA GLU A 110 -5.02 -7.70 -20.18
C GLU A 110 -5.60 -8.86 -19.38
N ASN A 111 -6.34 -8.58 -18.31
CA ASN A 111 -6.98 -9.62 -17.53
C ASN A 111 -8.07 -10.33 -18.31
N ASN A 112 -8.63 -9.66 -19.32
CA ASN A 112 -9.70 -10.24 -20.12
C ASN A 112 -9.21 -11.01 -21.33
N LYS A 113 -7.92 -11.07 -21.52
CA LYS A 113 -7.39 -11.83 -22.64
C LYS A 113 -7.38 -13.31 -22.32
N LYS A 114 -7.68 -14.11 -23.28
CA LYS A 114 -7.69 -15.54 -23.12
C LYS A 114 -6.58 -16.20 -23.87
#